data_24f5997962798b3965c13c673f6bbd77
#
_entry.id   24f5997962798b3965c13c673f6bbd77
#
_cell.length_a   1.000
_cell.length_b   1.000
_cell.length_c   1.000
_cell.angle_alpha   90.00
_cell.angle_beta   90.00
_cell.angle_gamma   90.00
#
_symmetry.space_group_name_H-M   'P 1'
#
loop_
_entity.id
_entity.type
_entity.pdbx_description
1 polymer ?
#
loop_
_entity_poly.entity_id
_entity_poly.type
_entity_poly.pdbx_seq_one_letter_code
_entity_poly.pdbx_strand_id
1 'polypeptide(L)'
;MGQVLHGSATTTEAVRRAIRARQESVRAAAKRYGVSPTTVQKWRRRRTTADARMGPREPRSTVLTPEEEAVIVAFRRHTLPPLDDCLYALQPTIPHLRRSSLHRCFQRHGIARLPGIESDKPEPERSRFKPYPIGYFHPDIAEVHTEEGRLYLFVAIDRTSRFAFVELHEKATRRVAGNFLRALAAAVPYKVHTVLTDNGTHSTDPTGDGWTPEDIEAMRAEKVLFRCHAFEAACADLDIEHRLTKPRHPWTNGQVERMNRTIKEATVRRFHYGSHNELRTHLQLFVDAYNYGRRLKTLRGLTPYEFIRKTWTEQPARFTSDPTHLTPGPNI
;
A
#
# COMPACT_ATOMS: atom_id res chain seq x y z
N MET A 1 13.47 -2.87 26.79
CA MET A 1 13.56 -1.46 27.27
C MET A 1 13.55 -1.46 28.78
N GLY A 2 14.60 -0.92 29.41
CA GLY A 2 14.65 -0.77 30.87
C GLY A 2 13.55 0.17 31.35
N GLN A 3 12.86 -0.19 32.43
CA GLN A 3 11.90 0.69 33.06
C GLN A 3 12.62 1.92 33.63
N VAL A 4 12.13 3.10 33.30
CA VAL A 4 12.56 4.35 33.96
C VAL A 4 12.01 4.33 35.38
N LEU A 5 12.90 4.12 36.36
CA LEU A 5 12.53 4.14 37.77
C LEU A 5 12.15 5.56 38.17
N HIS A 6 10.98 5.71 38.79
CA HIS A 6 10.60 6.95 39.42
C HIS A 6 11.63 7.29 40.55
N GLY A 7 12.04 8.56 40.67
CA GLY A 7 13.07 8.96 41.63
C GLY A 7 12.77 8.60 43.09
N SER A 8 11.50 8.32 43.44
CA SER A 8 11.07 7.85 44.76
C SER A 8 10.94 6.32 44.89
N ALA A 9 11.36 5.55 43.89
CA ALA A 9 11.26 4.09 43.93
C ALA A 9 12.23 3.49 44.96
N THR A 10 11.72 2.98 46.06
CA THR A 10 12.49 2.38 47.17
C THR A 10 12.93 0.92 46.85
N THR A 11 12.32 0.27 45.87
CA THR A 11 12.65 -1.10 45.48
C THR A 11 12.98 -1.18 44.00
N THR A 12 14.25 -1.43 43.70
CA THR A 12 14.70 -1.74 42.36
C THR A 12 14.50 -3.22 42.05
N GLU A 13 14.56 -3.63 40.77
CA GLU A 13 14.45 -5.05 40.39
C GLU A 13 15.54 -5.90 41.05
N ALA A 14 16.76 -5.36 41.21
CA ALA A 14 17.86 -6.03 41.89
C ALA A 14 17.54 -6.30 43.37
N VAL A 15 16.98 -5.30 44.08
CA VAL A 15 16.52 -5.43 45.48
C VAL A 15 15.42 -6.47 45.60
N ARG A 16 14.47 -6.49 44.66
CA ARG A 16 13.36 -7.49 44.62
C ARG A 16 13.87 -8.90 44.39
N ARG A 17 14.85 -9.11 43.51
CA ARG A 17 15.53 -10.39 43.30
C ARG A 17 16.25 -10.83 44.56
N ALA A 18 16.99 -9.94 45.22
CA ALA A 18 17.67 -10.21 46.47
C ALA A 18 16.71 -10.59 47.62
N ILE A 19 15.58 -9.91 47.77
CA ILE A 19 14.52 -10.29 48.71
C ILE A 19 13.96 -11.70 48.49
N ARG A 20 13.85 -12.13 47.24
CA ARG A 20 13.35 -13.47 46.92
C ARG A 20 14.40 -14.55 47.10
N ALA A 21 15.65 -14.28 46.76
CA ALA A 21 16.70 -15.26 46.77
C ALA A 21 17.19 -15.61 48.22
N ARG A 22 16.99 -14.71 49.16
CA ARG A 22 17.50 -14.90 50.53
C ARG A 22 16.43 -15.45 51.48
N GLN A 23 16.81 -16.46 52.28
CA GLN A 23 15.95 -17.10 53.28
C GLN A 23 16.02 -16.44 54.69
N GLU A 24 16.39 -15.17 54.78
CA GLU A 24 16.41 -14.45 56.04
C GLU A 24 14.98 -14.12 56.54
N SER A 25 14.80 -13.79 57.82
CA SER A 25 13.49 -13.43 58.36
C SER A 25 12.94 -12.18 57.66
N VAL A 26 11.59 -12.07 57.57
CA VAL A 26 10.93 -10.92 56.95
C VAL A 26 11.37 -9.60 57.61
N ARG A 27 11.53 -9.57 58.95
CA ARG A 27 11.97 -8.39 59.69
C ARG A 27 13.41 -8.03 59.37
N ALA A 28 14.31 -9.03 59.29
CA ALA A 28 15.72 -8.81 58.92
C ALA A 28 15.86 -8.25 57.51
N ALA A 29 15.14 -8.82 56.53
CA ALA A 29 15.11 -8.33 55.18
C ALA A 29 14.55 -6.89 55.08
N ALA A 30 13.47 -6.59 55.81
CA ALA A 30 12.88 -5.25 55.88
C ALA A 30 13.89 -4.20 56.39
N LYS A 31 14.63 -4.53 57.47
CA LYS A 31 15.67 -3.66 58.01
C LYS A 31 16.84 -3.51 57.02
N ARG A 32 17.30 -4.58 56.40
CA ARG A 32 18.43 -4.58 55.47
C ARG A 32 18.16 -3.72 54.22
N TYR A 33 16.98 -3.84 53.62
CA TYR A 33 16.66 -3.14 52.38
C TYR A 33 15.90 -1.83 52.58
N GLY A 34 15.68 -1.38 53.83
CA GLY A 34 14.98 -0.13 54.14
C GLY A 34 13.53 -0.10 53.67
N VAL A 35 12.84 -1.24 53.67
CA VAL A 35 11.47 -1.41 53.16
C VAL A 35 10.56 -1.96 54.27
N SER A 36 9.23 -1.80 54.11
CA SER A 36 8.29 -2.37 55.08
C SER A 36 8.26 -3.89 55.05
N PRO A 37 7.97 -4.57 56.18
CA PRO A 37 7.78 -6.02 56.22
C PRO A 37 6.74 -6.53 55.22
N THR A 38 5.67 -5.78 55.00
CA THR A 38 4.61 -6.07 54.01
C THR A 38 5.13 -6.05 52.58
N THR A 39 6.07 -5.13 52.28
CA THR A 39 6.74 -5.08 50.97
C THR A 39 7.60 -6.31 50.74
N VAL A 40 8.35 -6.79 51.77
CA VAL A 40 9.11 -8.04 51.68
C VAL A 40 8.20 -9.22 51.43
N GLN A 41 7.11 -9.36 52.19
CA GLN A 41 6.13 -10.42 51.99
C GLN A 41 5.51 -10.37 50.58
N LYS A 42 5.12 -9.19 50.09
CA LYS A 42 4.60 -8.95 48.76
C LYS A 42 5.55 -9.49 47.69
N TRP A 43 6.84 -9.17 47.76
CA TRP A 43 7.82 -9.58 46.75
C TRP A 43 8.18 -11.07 46.88
N ARG A 44 8.14 -11.69 48.01
CA ARG A 44 8.30 -13.12 48.21
C ARG A 44 7.15 -13.94 47.62
N ARG A 45 5.90 -13.44 47.71
CA ARG A 45 4.70 -14.11 47.17
C ARG A 45 4.54 -13.96 45.66
N ARG A 46 5.11 -12.91 45.07
CA ARG A 46 4.96 -12.70 43.59
C ARG A 46 5.82 -13.67 42.81
N ARG A 47 5.28 -14.16 41.68
CA ARG A 47 6.02 -15.06 40.75
C ARG A 47 7.14 -14.31 39.98
N THR A 48 7.02 -13.00 39.76
CA THR A 48 7.98 -12.19 39.00
C THR A 48 8.45 -10.99 39.81
N THR A 49 9.67 -10.53 39.56
CA THR A 49 10.26 -9.31 40.15
C THR A 49 9.96 -8.06 39.33
N ALA A 50 9.41 -8.23 38.12
CA ALA A 50 9.02 -7.14 37.25
C ALA A 50 7.81 -6.36 37.80
N ASP A 51 7.74 -5.09 37.45
CA ASP A 51 6.54 -4.29 37.75
C ASP A 51 5.33 -4.81 36.98
N ALA A 52 4.16 -4.74 37.61
CA ALA A 52 2.92 -5.01 36.89
C ALA A 52 2.72 -3.91 35.83
N ARG A 53 2.13 -4.30 34.70
CA ARG A 53 1.76 -3.36 33.64
C ARG A 53 0.87 -2.27 34.23
N MET A 54 1.29 -1.00 34.03
CA MET A 54 0.50 0.16 34.47
C MET A 54 -0.71 0.36 33.56
N GLY A 55 -1.80 0.85 34.13
CA GLY A 55 -3.07 1.11 33.44
C GLY A 55 -4.14 0.03 33.68
N PRO A 56 -5.33 0.24 33.17
CA PRO A 56 -6.44 -0.69 33.31
C PRO A 56 -6.16 -2.00 32.58
N ARG A 57 -6.66 -3.12 33.11
CA ARG A 57 -6.55 -4.44 32.47
C ARG A 57 -7.22 -4.46 31.09
N GLU A 58 -8.36 -3.80 31.00
CA GLU A 58 -9.15 -3.64 29.78
C GLU A 58 -9.26 -2.15 29.45
N PRO A 59 -8.32 -1.60 28.66
CA PRO A 59 -8.37 -0.20 28.32
C PRO A 59 -9.57 0.09 27.38
N ARG A 60 -10.41 1.05 27.78
CA ARG A 60 -11.54 1.54 26.97
C ARG A 60 -11.20 2.87 26.34
N SER A 61 -11.89 3.22 25.25
CA SER A 61 -11.80 4.54 24.67
C SER A 61 -12.56 5.56 25.55
N THR A 62 -12.00 6.76 25.65
CA THR A 62 -12.69 7.92 26.22
C THR A 62 -13.25 8.85 25.16
N VAL A 63 -12.97 8.55 23.88
CA VAL A 63 -13.32 9.41 22.73
C VAL A 63 -14.26 8.71 21.76
N LEU A 64 -14.11 7.38 21.60
CA LEU A 64 -14.92 6.58 20.68
C LEU A 64 -15.94 5.78 21.48
N THR A 65 -17.17 5.73 20.97
CA THR A 65 -18.21 4.84 21.49
C THR A 65 -17.95 3.38 21.09
N PRO A 66 -18.56 2.39 21.76
CA PRO A 66 -18.44 0.99 21.37
C PRO A 66 -18.93 0.71 19.93
N GLU A 67 -19.96 1.42 19.48
CA GLU A 67 -20.53 1.30 18.14
C GLU A 67 -19.56 1.84 17.09
N GLU A 68 -18.95 3.00 17.36
CA GLU A 68 -17.92 3.56 16.48
C GLU A 68 -16.67 2.67 16.40
N GLU A 69 -16.26 2.07 17.52
CA GLU A 69 -15.17 1.08 17.50
C GLU A 69 -15.55 -0.15 16.68
N ALA A 70 -16.78 -0.63 16.77
CA ALA A 70 -17.28 -1.77 15.97
C ALA A 70 -17.23 -1.46 14.48
N VAL A 71 -17.68 -0.26 14.06
CA VAL A 71 -17.60 0.21 12.67
C VAL A 71 -16.14 0.28 12.20
N ILE A 72 -15.25 0.88 13.00
CA ILE A 72 -13.82 0.99 12.68
C ILE A 72 -13.19 -0.41 12.51
N VAL A 73 -13.49 -1.35 13.41
CA VAL A 73 -12.94 -2.69 13.39
C VAL A 73 -13.45 -3.47 12.17
N ALA A 74 -14.76 -3.41 11.89
CA ALA A 74 -15.35 -4.05 10.72
C ALA A 74 -14.71 -3.50 9.43
N PHE A 75 -14.67 -2.17 9.26
CA PHE A 75 -14.07 -1.54 8.10
C PHE A 75 -12.61 -1.98 7.90
N ARG A 76 -11.78 -1.94 8.97
CA ARG A 76 -10.37 -2.32 8.90
C ARG A 76 -10.17 -3.78 8.51
N ARG A 77 -10.99 -4.70 9.06
CA ARG A 77 -10.90 -6.15 8.81
C ARG A 77 -11.32 -6.53 7.40
N HIS A 78 -12.34 -5.87 6.87
CA HIS A 78 -12.87 -6.20 5.55
C HIS A 78 -12.09 -5.55 4.40
N THR A 79 -11.67 -4.30 4.56
CA THR A 79 -11.05 -3.53 3.47
C THR A 79 -9.52 -3.45 3.55
N LEU A 80 -8.93 -3.80 4.71
CA LEU A 80 -7.47 -3.84 4.96
C LEU A 80 -6.69 -2.56 4.56
N PRO A 81 -7.22 -1.33 4.70
CA PRO A 81 -6.49 -0.13 4.32
C PRO A 81 -5.42 0.21 5.36
N PRO A 82 -4.35 0.93 4.99
CA PRO A 82 -3.43 1.54 5.95
C PRO A 82 -4.16 2.46 6.94
N LEU A 83 -3.54 2.75 8.09
CA LEU A 83 -4.15 3.55 9.16
C LEU A 83 -4.68 4.91 8.66
N ASP A 84 -3.87 5.62 7.87
CA ASP A 84 -4.23 6.95 7.41
C ASP A 84 -5.34 6.92 6.34
N ASP A 85 -5.35 5.90 5.47
CA ASP A 85 -6.43 5.68 4.49
C ASP A 85 -7.75 5.34 5.22
N CYS A 86 -7.66 4.53 6.29
CA CYS A 86 -8.79 4.22 7.16
C CYS A 86 -9.33 5.49 7.85
N LEU A 87 -8.45 6.38 8.32
CA LEU A 87 -8.85 7.66 8.90
C LEU A 87 -9.65 8.49 7.91
N TYR A 88 -9.13 8.71 6.72
CA TYR A 88 -9.79 9.51 5.70
C TYR A 88 -11.13 8.92 5.24
N ALA A 89 -11.23 7.60 5.16
CA ALA A 89 -12.48 6.94 4.78
C ALA A 89 -13.57 7.05 5.85
N LEU A 90 -13.20 7.00 7.14
CA LEU A 90 -14.16 7.01 8.25
C LEU A 90 -14.45 8.40 8.80
N GLN A 91 -13.61 9.40 8.52
CA GLN A 91 -13.79 10.77 9.04
C GLN A 91 -15.12 11.44 8.63
N PRO A 92 -15.69 11.21 7.43
CA PRO A 92 -17.02 11.72 7.11
C PRO A 92 -18.14 11.15 7.98
N THR A 93 -18.01 9.90 8.43
CA THR A 93 -19.00 9.22 9.29
C THR A 93 -18.74 9.47 10.78
N ILE A 94 -17.47 9.60 11.18
CA ILE A 94 -17.02 9.85 12.55
C ILE A 94 -16.15 11.12 12.54
N PRO A 95 -16.75 12.33 12.55
CA PRO A 95 -16.03 13.58 12.34
C PRO A 95 -14.95 13.89 13.38
N HIS A 96 -15.13 13.42 14.62
CA HIS A 96 -14.17 13.61 15.72
C HIS A 96 -13.03 12.56 15.72
N LEU A 97 -13.04 11.61 14.75
CA LEU A 97 -12.00 10.59 14.65
C LEU A 97 -10.65 11.22 14.35
N ARG A 98 -9.67 10.92 15.23
CA ARG A 98 -8.29 11.37 15.07
C ARG A 98 -7.36 10.19 14.88
N ARG A 99 -6.23 10.43 14.24
CA ARG A 99 -5.21 9.40 13.99
C ARG A 99 -4.80 8.66 15.26
N SER A 100 -4.67 9.37 16.38
CA SER A 100 -4.29 8.76 17.66
C SER A 100 -5.37 7.88 18.27
N SER A 101 -6.65 8.28 18.19
CA SER A 101 -7.78 7.47 18.68
C SER A 101 -7.96 6.23 17.83
N LEU A 102 -7.83 6.34 16.50
CA LEU A 102 -7.88 5.22 15.56
C LEU A 102 -6.73 4.22 15.81
N HIS A 103 -5.49 4.69 15.97
CA HIS A 103 -4.35 3.82 16.27
C HIS A 103 -4.52 3.06 17.60
N ARG A 104 -5.00 3.75 18.66
CA ARG A 104 -5.31 3.07 19.94
C ARG A 104 -6.44 2.06 19.81
N CYS A 105 -7.48 2.34 19.01
CA CYS A 105 -8.51 1.38 18.70
C CYS A 105 -7.92 0.13 18.01
N PHE A 106 -7.09 0.30 17.00
CA PHE A 106 -6.40 -0.82 16.34
C PHE A 106 -5.54 -1.64 17.31
N GLN A 107 -4.84 -0.98 18.24
CA GLN A 107 -4.05 -1.69 19.25
C GLN A 107 -4.93 -2.49 20.22
N ARG A 108 -6.04 -1.93 20.70
CA ARG A 108 -6.97 -2.63 21.61
C ARG A 108 -7.55 -3.89 20.99
N HIS A 109 -7.90 -3.82 19.70
CA HIS A 109 -8.51 -4.92 18.96
C HIS A 109 -7.51 -5.85 18.25
N GLY A 110 -6.19 -5.65 18.45
CA GLY A 110 -5.14 -6.52 17.87
C GLY A 110 -5.01 -6.42 16.34
N ILE A 111 -5.52 -5.36 15.71
CA ILE A 111 -5.55 -5.16 14.26
C ILE A 111 -4.60 -4.04 13.78
N ALA A 112 -3.61 -3.70 14.60
CA ALA A 112 -2.65 -2.65 14.28
C ALA A 112 -1.75 -3.02 13.09
N ARG A 113 -1.42 -4.31 12.94
CA ARG A 113 -0.66 -4.84 11.81
C ARG A 113 -1.61 -5.43 10.77
N LEU A 114 -1.29 -5.22 9.50
CA LEU A 114 -1.99 -5.91 8.40
C LEU A 114 -1.53 -7.37 8.34
N PRO A 115 -2.42 -8.33 8.05
CA PRO A 115 -2.03 -9.71 7.84
C PRO A 115 -1.00 -9.83 6.71
N GLY A 116 0.05 -10.60 6.91
CA GLY A 116 0.99 -10.98 5.84
C GLY A 116 2.15 -10.01 5.56
N ILE A 117 2.41 -9.00 6.40
CA ILE A 117 3.59 -8.14 6.23
C ILE A 117 4.55 -8.37 7.39
N GLU A 118 5.23 -9.49 7.41
CA GLU A 118 6.50 -9.63 8.09
C GLU A 118 7.61 -9.27 7.08
N SER A 119 8.03 -8.01 7.08
CA SER A 119 9.27 -7.61 6.43
C SER A 119 10.29 -7.28 7.51
N ASP A 120 11.20 -8.20 7.77
CA ASP A 120 12.40 -8.03 8.60
C ASP A 120 13.46 -7.12 7.94
N LYS A 121 13.07 -6.27 6.99
CA LYS A 121 14.00 -5.35 6.35
C LYS A 121 13.93 -3.97 7.00
N PRO A 122 15.08 -3.39 7.40
CA PRO A 122 15.12 -2.02 7.89
C PRO A 122 14.49 -1.07 6.83
N GLU A 123 13.64 -0.14 7.27
CA GLU A 123 13.05 0.86 6.37
C GLU A 123 14.18 1.66 5.70
N PRO A 124 14.30 1.60 4.36
CA PRO A 124 15.29 2.43 3.65
C PRO A 124 14.93 3.91 3.82
N GLU A 125 15.94 4.76 3.96
CA GLU A 125 15.77 6.21 3.98
C GLU A 125 14.87 6.67 2.83
N ARG A 126 13.83 7.43 3.15
CA ARG A 126 12.84 7.89 2.18
C ARG A 126 13.47 8.94 1.26
N SER A 127 14.03 8.52 0.13
CA SER A 127 14.42 9.45 -0.92
C SER A 127 13.19 10.21 -1.44
N ARG A 128 13.27 11.54 -1.48
CA ARG A 128 12.22 12.36 -2.07
C ARG A 128 12.23 12.20 -3.58
N PHE A 129 11.24 11.54 -4.12
CA PHE A 129 11.08 11.44 -5.58
C PHE A 129 10.75 12.80 -6.19
N LYS A 130 11.32 13.07 -7.36
CA LYS A 130 10.95 14.27 -8.14
C LYS A 130 9.44 14.27 -8.41
N PRO A 131 8.76 15.42 -8.26
CA PRO A 131 7.38 15.54 -8.71
C PRO A 131 7.32 15.43 -10.23
N TYR A 132 6.38 14.65 -10.73
CA TYR A 132 6.11 14.53 -12.16
C TYR A 132 4.70 15.05 -12.44
N PRO A 133 4.44 15.58 -13.64
CA PRO A 133 3.09 15.90 -14.04
C PRO A 133 2.23 14.63 -14.15
N ILE A 134 0.92 14.79 -14.16
CA ILE A 134 -0.04 13.72 -14.43
C ILE A 134 0.20 13.16 -15.84
N GLY A 135 0.06 11.84 -16.02
CA GLY A 135 0.33 11.16 -17.30
C GLY A 135 1.69 10.46 -17.36
N TYR A 136 2.36 10.28 -16.21
CA TYR A 136 3.55 9.46 -16.10
C TYR A 136 3.21 8.10 -15.53
N PHE A 137 3.20 7.05 -16.36
CA PHE A 137 2.79 5.71 -15.96
C PHE A 137 3.93 4.73 -15.76
N HIS A 138 3.74 3.81 -14.82
CA HIS A 138 4.56 2.63 -14.63
C HIS A 138 3.71 1.40 -14.92
N PRO A 139 3.84 0.74 -16.05
CA PRO A 139 3.26 -0.57 -16.29
C PRO A 139 4.16 -1.68 -15.72
N ASP A 140 3.52 -2.77 -15.34
CA ASP A 140 4.15 -4.01 -14.91
C ASP A 140 3.24 -5.20 -15.23
N ILE A 141 3.84 -6.39 -15.39
CA ILE A 141 3.12 -7.61 -15.70
C ILE A 141 3.38 -8.63 -14.61
N ALA A 142 2.33 -9.20 -14.07
CA ALA A 142 2.40 -10.20 -13.02
C ALA A 142 1.58 -11.43 -13.37
N GLU A 143 2.05 -12.61 -13.00
CA GLU A 143 1.32 -13.85 -13.21
C GLU A 143 0.34 -14.11 -12.06
N VAL A 144 -0.86 -14.57 -12.41
CA VAL A 144 -1.93 -15.00 -11.50
C VAL A 144 -2.57 -16.29 -12.01
N HIS A 145 -3.20 -17.03 -11.11
CA HIS A 145 -3.78 -18.34 -11.40
C HIS A 145 -5.23 -18.43 -10.92
N THR A 146 -6.04 -19.16 -11.68
CA THR A 146 -7.37 -19.65 -11.32
C THR A 146 -7.42 -21.17 -11.55
N GLU A 147 -8.53 -21.83 -11.28
CA GLU A 147 -8.69 -23.28 -11.63
C GLU A 147 -8.60 -23.53 -13.13
N GLU A 148 -9.02 -22.59 -13.97
CA GLU A 148 -8.93 -22.70 -15.43
C GLU A 148 -7.50 -22.52 -15.95
N GLY A 149 -6.54 -22.09 -15.11
CA GLY A 149 -5.16 -21.96 -15.47
C GLY A 149 -4.54 -20.60 -15.19
N ARG A 150 -3.49 -20.30 -15.95
CA ARG A 150 -2.66 -19.11 -15.79
C ARG A 150 -3.21 -17.92 -16.57
N LEU A 151 -3.17 -16.75 -15.92
CA LEU A 151 -3.42 -15.44 -16.54
C LEU A 151 -2.26 -14.48 -16.27
N TYR A 152 -2.16 -13.47 -17.09
CA TYR A 152 -1.23 -12.36 -16.93
C TYR A 152 -1.99 -11.10 -16.56
N LEU A 153 -1.66 -10.57 -15.40
CA LEU A 153 -2.18 -9.34 -14.85
C LEU A 153 -1.29 -8.18 -15.31
N PHE A 154 -1.80 -7.37 -16.22
CA PHE A 154 -1.17 -6.13 -16.65
C PHE A 154 -1.66 -4.99 -15.77
N VAL A 155 -0.77 -4.26 -15.14
CA VAL A 155 -1.08 -3.16 -14.24
C VAL A 155 -0.29 -1.94 -14.67
N ALA A 156 -0.94 -0.80 -14.81
CA ALA A 156 -0.29 0.50 -14.96
C ALA A 156 -0.77 1.44 -13.86
N ILE A 157 0.15 2.18 -13.25
CA ILE A 157 -0.17 3.18 -12.24
C ILE A 157 0.41 4.54 -12.63
N ASP A 158 -0.43 5.57 -12.62
CA ASP A 158 0.05 6.96 -12.75
C ASP A 158 0.81 7.35 -11.48
N ARG A 159 2.02 7.83 -11.69
CA ARG A 159 2.92 8.18 -10.59
C ARG A 159 2.39 9.32 -9.73
N THR A 160 1.59 10.20 -10.29
CA THR A 160 1.10 11.43 -9.66
C THR A 160 -0.30 11.27 -9.10
N SER A 161 -1.28 10.89 -9.92
CA SER A 161 -2.67 10.69 -9.49
C SER A 161 -2.90 9.38 -8.73
N ARG A 162 -1.98 8.43 -8.84
CA ARG A 162 -2.16 7.06 -8.32
C ARG A 162 -3.27 6.27 -9.00
N PHE A 163 -3.82 6.78 -10.08
CA PHE A 163 -4.82 6.08 -10.86
C PHE A 163 -4.24 4.76 -11.39
N ALA A 164 -4.97 3.67 -11.20
CA ALA A 164 -4.59 2.35 -11.64
C ALA A 164 -5.44 1.90 -12.81
N PHE A 165 -4.79 1.42 -13.86
CA PHE A 165 -5.42 0.75 -15.00
C PHE A 165 -4.96 -0.70 -15.04
N VAL A 166 -5.89 -1.64 -15.24
CA VAL A 166 -5.60 -3.06 -15.09
C VAL A 166 -6.35 -3.87 -16.14
N GLU A 167 -5.66 -4.85 -16.74
CA GLU A 167 -6.26 -5.84 -17.63
C GLU A 167 -5.75 -7.25 -17.30
N LEU A 168 -6.57 -8.27 -17.61
CA LEU A 168 -6.21 -9.69 -17.50
C LEU A 168 -6.19 -10.33 -18.90
N HIS A 169 -5.06 -10.95 -19.23
CA HIS A 169 -4.84 -11.60 -20.49
C HIS A 169 -4.34 -13.04 -20.30
N GLU A 170 -4.72 -13.92 -21.23
CA GLU A 170 -4.25 -15.33 -21.25
C GLU A 170 -2.79 -15.45 -21.70
N LYS A 171 -2.29 -14.44 -22.41
CA LYS A 171 -0.92 -14.41 -22.95
C LYS A 171 -0.27 -13.06 -22.71
N ALA A 172 1.01 -13.08 -22.34
CA ALA A 172 1.85 -11.88 -22.28
C ALA A 172 2.71 -11.83 -23.55
N THR A 173 2.19 -11.22 -24.58
CA THR A 173 2.90 -11.03 -25.86
C THR A 173 3.16 -9.55 -26.11
N ARG A 174 4.14 -9.23 -26.97
CA ARG A 174 4.46 -7.84 -27.38
C ARG A 174 3.23 -7.12 -27.95
N ARG A 175 2.39 -7.82 -28.71
CA ARG A 175 1.14 -7.28 -29.27
C ARG A 175 0.14 -6.94 -28.16
N VAL A 176 -0.01 -7.81 -27.16
CA VAL A 176 -0.89 -7.57 -26.02
C VAL A 176 -0.40 -6.35 -25.22
N ALA A 177 0.90 -6.23 -24.99
CA ALA A 177 1.47 -5.08 -24.29
C ALA A 177 1.22 -3.75 -25.04
N GLY A 178 1.37 -3.74 -26.38
CA GLY A 178 1.04 -2.58 -27.21
C GLY A 178 -0.46 -2.23 -27.17
N ASN A 179 -1.34 -3.23 -27.21
CA ASN A 179 -2.78 -3.01 -27.10
C ASN A 179 -3.17 -2.50 -25.72
N PHE A 180 -2.56 -3.02 -24.65
CA PHE A 180 -2.74 -2.54 -23.28
C PHE A 180 -2.37 -1.05 -23.15
N LEU A 181 -1.27 -0.62 -23.78
CA LEU A 181 -0.89 0.80 -23.76
C LEU A 181 -1.90 1.68 -24.49
N ARG A 182 -2.43 1.23 -25.63
CA ARG A 182 -3.50 1.96 -26.34
C ARG A 182 -4.79 2.03 -25.53
N ALA A 183 -5.18 0.94 -24.87
CA ALA A 183 -6.34 0.90 -23.98
C ALA A 183 -6.15 1.82 -22.77
N LEU A 184 -4.97 1.82 -22.15
CA LEU A 184 -4.62 2.75 -21.07
C LEU A 184 -4.76 4.21 -21.52
N ALA A 185 -4.19 4.58 -22.68
CA ALA A 185 -4.27 5.95 -23.18
C ALA A 185 -5.72 6.39 -23.50
N ALA A 186 -6.57 5.47 -23.93
CA ALA A 186 -7.99 5.73 -24.15
C ALA A 186 -8.81 5.82 -22.86
N ALA A 187 -8.39 5.13 -21.79
CA ALA A 187 -9.12 5.05 -20.52
C ALA A 187 -8.93 6.29 -19.63
N VAL A 188 -7.87 7.08 -19.84
CA VAL A 188 -7.59 8.26 -19.01
C VAL A 188 -7.96 9.56 -19.72
N PRO A 189 -8.51 10.56 -19.00
CA PRO A 189 -8.96 11.81 -19.62
C PRO A 189 -7.83 12.83 -19.88
N TYR A 190 -6.56 12.41 -19.75
CA TYR A 190 -5.38 13.26 -19.91
C TYR A 190 -4.32 12.58 -20.77
N LYS A 191 -3.42 13.38 -21.36
CA LYS A 191 -2.34 12.83 -22.19
C LYS A 191 -1.38 12.00 -21.35
N VAL A 192 -1.21 10.74 -21.75
CA VAL A 192 -0.08 9.92 -21.28
C VAL A 192 1.17 10.41 -22.01
N HIS A 193 2.13 10.97 -21.29
CA HIS A 193 3.34 11.55 -21.91
C HIS A 193 4.58 10.70 -21.72
N THR A 194 4.64 9.88 -20.68
CA THR A 194 5.82 9.04 -20.39
C THR A 194 5.37 7.71 -19.80
N VAL A 195 5.97 6.64 -20.26
CA VAL A 195 5.82 5.30 -19.71
C VAL A 195 7.19 4.78 -19.30
N LEU A 196 7.31 4.33 -18.04
CA LEU A 196 8.53 3.73 -17.50
C LEU A 196 8.33 2.24 -17.30
N THR A 197 8.99 1.40 -18.12
CA THR A 197 8.95 -0.06 -17.99
C THR A 197 10.24 -0.60 -17.38
N ASP A 198 10.20 -1.85 -16.94
CA ASP A 198 11.41 -2.62 -16.68
C ASP A 198 12.05 -3.10 -18.01
N ASN A 199 13.18 -3.76 -17.92
CA ASN A 199 13.87 -4.34 -19.09
C ASN A 199 13.24 -5.69 -19.53
N GLY A 200 11.96 -5.91 -19.25
CA GLY A 200 11.25 -7.15 -19.61
C GLY A 200 11.07 -7.29 -21.14
N THR A 201 11.17 -8.50 -21.63
CA THR A 201 11.05 -8.85 -23.06
C THR A 201 9.70 -8.44 -23.71
N HIS A 202 8.70 -8.07 -22.90
CA HIS A 202 7.40 -7.61 -23.36
C HIS A 202 7.37 -6.12 -23.71
N SER A 203 8.33 -5.36 -23.21
CA SER A 203 8.42 -3.90 -23.36
C SER A 203 9.59 -3.47 -24.23
N THR A 204 10.62 -4.32 -24.40
CA THR A 204 11.82 -4.02 -25.17
C THR A 204 12.31 -5.22 -25.96
N ASP A 205 13.11 -4.99 -26.98
CA ASP A 205 13.82 -6.05 -27.70
C ASP A 205 15.04 -6.52 -26.88
N PRO A 206 15.26 -7.83 -26.68
CA PRO A 206 16.39 -8.34 -25.89
C PRO A 206 17.76 -8.11 -26.53
N THR A 207 17.83 -7.71 -27.77
CA THR A 207 19.09 -7.49 -28.52
C THR A 207 19.77 -6.15 -28.28
N GLY A 208 19.21 -5.28 -27.44
CA GLY A 208 19.88 -4.03 -27.03
C GLY A 208 19.93 -2.93 -28.07
N ASP A 209 19.51 -3.16 -29.28
CA ASP A 209 19.36 -2.14 -30.33
C ASP A 209 18.05 -1.38 -30.08
N GLY A 210 18.09 -0.52 -29.07
CA GLY A 210 16.99 0.41 -28.77
C GLY A 210 16.81 1.36 -29.94
N TRP A 211 15.72 1.19 -30.67
CA TRP A 211 15.36 2.05 -31.78
C TRP A 211 14.86 3.38 -31.24
N THR A 212 15.39 4.45 -31.76
CA THR A 212 14.91 5.81 -31.41
C THR A 212 13.54 6.06 -32.05
N PRO A 213 12.75 7.03 -31.53
CA PRO A 213 11.51 7.47 -32.19
C PRO A 213 11.72 7.82 -33.67
N GLU A 214 12.89 8.40 -34.01
CA GLU A 214 13.27 8.75 -35.38
C GLU A 214 13.51 7.49 -36.23
N ASP A 215 14.14 6.44 -35.68
CA ASP A 215 14.33 5.17 -36.37
C ASP A 215 12.98 4.49 -36.70
N ILE A 216 12.04 4.57 -35.77
CA ILE A 216 10.67 4.02 -35.95
C ILE A 216 9.92 4.79 -37.03
N GLU A 217 10.06 6.12 -37.06
CA GLU A 217 9.41 6.97 -38.05
C GLU A 217 10.02 6.76 -39.44
N ALA A 218 11.33 6.63 -39.54
CA ALA A 218 12.02 6.26 -40.78
C ALA A 218 11.58 4.89 -41.31
N MET A 219 11.47 3.89 -40.44
CA MET A 219 10.97 2.55 -40.80
C MET A 219 9.51 2.54 -41.25
N ARG A 220 8.68 3.42 -40.72
CA ARG A 220 7.30 3.61 -41.20
C ARG A 220 7.26 4.20 -42.59
N ALA A 221 8.08 5.21 -42.85
CA ALA A 221 8.21 5.86 -44.15
C ALA A 221 8.67 4.84 -45.21
N GLU A 222 9.57 3.92 -44.86
CA GLU A 222 10.10 2.88 -45.72
C GLU A 222 9.22 1.61 -45.79
N LYS A 223 8.06 1.57 -45.14
CA LYS A 223 7.17 0.39 -45.00
C LYS A 223 7.85 -0.86 -44.40
N VAL A 224 8.92 -0.70 -43.62
CA VAL A 224 9.63 -1.81 -42.96
C VAL A 224 9.00 -2.12 -41.59
N LEU A 225 7.68 -2.17 -41.54
CA LEU A 225 6.84 -2.29 -40.33
C LEU A 225 7.02 -3.60 -39.52
N PHE A 226 7.70 -4.60 -40.09
CA PHE A 226 7.76 -5.94 -39.48
C PHE A 226 8.85 -6.15 -38.42
N ARG A 227 9.75 -5.18 -38.23
CA ARG A 227 10.86 -5.28 -37.26
C ARG A 227 10.65 -4.47 -35.99
N CYS A 228 9.70 -3.53 -35.98
CA CYS A 228 9.43 -2.68 -34.82
C CYS A 228 8.71 -3.43 -33.72
N HIS A 229 9.16 -3.27 -32.48
CA HIS A 229 8.47 -3.85 -31.32
C HIS A 229 7.07 -3.21 -31.18
N ALA A 230 6.02 -4.04 -31.01
CA ALA A 230 4.63 -3.55 -30.98
C ALA A 230 4.35 -2.53 -29.86
N PHE A 231 5.08 -2.60 -28.76
CA PHE A 231 4.99 -1.63 -27.67
C PHE A 231 5.60 -0.29 -28.04
N GLU A 232 6.78 -0.30 -28.66
CA GLU A 232 7.46 0.92 -29.17
C GLU A 232 6.63 1.60 -30.26
N ALA A 233 6.06 0.79 -31.17
CA ALA A 233 5.13 1.30 -32.17
C ALA A 233 3.92 1.99 -31.53
N ALA A 234 3.34 1.40 -30.46
CA ALA A 234 2.23 2.03 -29.74
C ALA A 234 2.66 3.32 -29.02
N CYS A 235 3.88 3.38 -28.47
CA CYS A 235 4.44 4.61 -27.88
C CYS A 235 4.57 5.70 -28.95
N ALA A 236 5.12 5.38 -30.10
CA ALA A 236 5.29 6.33 -31.21
C ALA A 236 3.94 6.80 -31.78
N ASP A 237 2.94 5.88 -31.94
CA ASP A 237 1.59 6.23 -32.41
C ASP A 237 0.88 7.22 -31.47
N LEU A 238 1.15 7.13 -30.18
CA LEU A 238 0.50 7.92 -29.12
C LEU A 238 1.33 9.13 -28.67
N ASP A 239 2.49 9.37 -29.26
CA ASP A 239 3.45 10.40 -28.85
C ASP A 239 3.81 10.27 -27.35
N ILE A 240 4.16 9.05 -26.94
CA ILE A 240 4.52 8.69 -25.56
C ILE A 240 6.03 8.43 -25.50
N GLU A 241 6.72 9.12 -24.59
CA GLU A 241 8.12 8.85 -24.31
C GLU A 241 8.25 7.52 -23.54
N HIS A 242 8.92 6.53 -24.15
CA HIS A 242 9.26 5.29 -23.47
C HIS A 242 10.58 5.40 -22.74
N ARG A 243 10.59 5.10 -21.45
CA ARG A 243 11.79 5.06 -20.61
C ARG A 243 11.96 3.68 -20.00
N LEU A 244 13.22 3.24 -19.91
CA LEU A 244 13.60 2.03 -19.23
C LEU A 244 14.12 2.31 -17.82
N THR A 245 13.83 1.43 -16.87
CA THR A 245 14.45 1.49 -15.55
C THR A 245 15.94 1.20 -15.66
N LYS A 246 16.75 1.96 -14.93
CA LYS A 246 18.19 1.69 -14.86
C LYS A 246 18.41 0.31 -14.22
N PRO A 247 19.28 -0.54 -14.77
CA PRO A 247 19.66 -1.80 -14.14
C PRO A 247 20.11 -1.58 -12.70
N ARG A 248 19.72 -2.48 -11.77
CA ARG A 248 20.03 -2.43 -10.34
C ARG A 248 19.47 -1.23 -9.56
N HIS A 249 18.38 -0.59 -10.06
CA HIS A 249 17.69 0.49 -9.36
C HIS A 249 16.22 0.11 -9.05
N PRO A 250 15.96 -0.90 -8.19
CA PRO A 250 14.63 -1.46 -7.96
C PRO A 250 13.62 -0.44 -7.37
N TRP A 251 14.09 0.62 -6.72
CA TRP A 251 13.21 1.64 -6.14
C TRP A 251 12.43 2.46 -7.18
N THR A 252 12.79 2.42 -8.46
CA THR A 252 12.06 3.13 -9.53
C THR A 252 10.70 2.50 -9.81
N ASN A 253 10.53 1.19 -9.63
CA ASN A 253 9.29 0.43 -9.85
C ASN A 253 8.46 0.24 -8.58
N GLY A 254 8.91 0.70 -7.43
CA GLY A 254 8.28 0.41 -6.13
C GLY A 254 6.82 0.82 -6.00
N GLN A 255 6.28 1.66 -6.88
CA GLN A 255 4.86 2.04 -6.87
C GLN A 255 4.00 0.99 -7.56
N VAL A 256 4.38 0.53 -8.74
CA VAL A 256 3.65 -0.51 -9.48
C VAL A 256 3.77 -1.86 -8.77
N GLU A 257 4.94 -2.20 -8.24
CA GLU A 257 5.13 -3.40 -7.42
C GLU A 257 4.21 -3.40 -6.19
N ARG A 258 4.07 -2.25 -5.53
CA ARG A 258 3.12 -2.08 -4.41
C ARG A 258 1.68 -2.25 -4.87
N MET A 259 1.32 -1.72 -6.05
CA MET A 259 -0.02 -1.88 -6.60
C MET A 259 -0.29 -3.33 -6.96
N ASN A 260 0.63 -4.03 -7.63
CA ASN A 260 0.56 -5.46 -7.90
C ASN A 260 0.37 -6.27 -6.61
N ARG A 261 1.13 -5.96 -5.57
CA ARG A 261 0.96 -6.60 -4.27
C ARG A 261 -0.43 -6.34 -3.70
N THR A 262 -0.89 -5.08 -3.71
CA THR A 262 -2.21 -4.68 -3.18
C THR A 262 -3.33 -5.40 -3.91
N ILE A 263 -3.26 -5.51 -5.25
CA ILE A 263 -4.21 -6.27 -6.06
C ILE A 263 -4.18 -7.75 -5.68
N LYS A 264 -3.01 -8.37 -5.67
CA LYS A 264 -2.87 -9.80 -5.34
C LYS A 264 -3.35 -10.12 -3.92
N GLU A 265 -3.10 -9.25 -2.95
CA GLU A 265 -3.58 -9.41 -1.57
C GLU A 265 -5.10 -9.26 -1.46
N ALA A 266 -5.70 -8.41 -2.28
CA ALA A 266 -7.16 -8.23 -2.32
C ALA A 266 -7.88 -9.33 -3.11
N THR A 267 -7.20 -10.02 -4.01
CA THR A 267 -7.75 -11.02 -4.93
C THR A 267 -7.15 -12.42 -4.68
N VAL A 268 -6.25 -12.87 -5.53
CA VAL A 268 -5.75 -14.26 -5.63
C VAL A 268 -5.02 -14.78 -4.39
N ARG A 269 -4.56 -13.92 -3.49
CA ARG A 269 -4.00 -14.35 -2.20
C ARG A 269 -5.05 -14.57 -1.13
N ARG A 270 -6.23 -14.01 -1.31
CA ARG A 270 -7.31 -14.06 -0.33
C ARG A 270 -8.44 -14.98 -0.74
N PHE A 271 -8.71 -15.08 -2.04
CA PHE A 271 -9.81 -15.84 -2.59
C PHE A 271 -9.30 -16.84 -3.62
N HIS A 272 -9.97 -17.96 -3.69
CA HIS A 272 -9.82 -18.96 -4.73
C HIS A 272 -10.87 -18.72 -5.80
N TYR A 273 -10.49 -18.78 -7.08
CA TYR A 273 -11.38 -18.48 -8.20
C TYR A 273 -11.53 -19.73 -9.08
N GLY A 274 -12.76 -20.16 -9.28
CA GLY A 274 -13.10 -21.28 -10.14
C GLY A 274 -12.96 -20.95 -11.64
N SER A 275 -13.11 -19.66 -12.01
CA SER A 275 -13.01 -19.24 -13.40
C SER A 275 -12.22 -17.93 -13.59
N HIS A 276 -11.71 -17.75 -14.80
CA HIS A 276 -11.09 -16.49 -15.22
C HIS A 276 -12.06 -15.31 -15.12
N ASN A 277 -13.35 -15.55 -15.39
CA ASN A 277 -14.36 -14.50 -15.37
C ASN A 277 -14.69 -14.01 -13.94
N GLU A 278 -14.71 -14.91 -12.97
CA GLU A 278 -14.85 -14.51 -11.54
C GLU A 278 -13.72 -13.60 -11.10
N LEU A 279 -12.47 -13.97 -11.43
CA LEU A 279 -11.32 -13.12 -11.11
C LEU A 279 -11.40 -11.78 -11.84
N ARG A 280 -11.80 -11.76 -13.10
CA ARG A 280 -11.93 -10.54 -13.91
C ARG A 280 -12.97 -9.59 -13.31
N THR A 281 -14.13 -10.11 -12.94
CA THR A 281 -15.21 -9.33 -12.32
C THR A 281 -14.77 -8.75 -10.97
N HIS A 282 -14.18 -9.57 -10.11
CA HIS A 282 -13.71 -9.11 -8.80
C HIS A 282 -12.58 -8.08 -8.93
N LEU A 283 -11.65 -8.30 -9.87
CA LEU A 283 -10.56 -7.36 -10.14
C LEU A 283 -11.08 -5.99 -10.59
N GLN A 284 -12.09 -5.98 -11.49
CA GLN A 284 -12.71 -4.73 -11.95
C GLN A 284 -13.34 -3.97 -10.78
N LEU A 285 -14.15 -4.65 -9.97
CA LEU A 285 -14.78 -4.05 -8.78
C LEU A 285 -13.73 -3.49 -7.80
N PHE A 286 -12.63 -4.22 -7.61
CA PHE A 286 -11.55 -3.76 -6.75
C PHE A 286 -10.86 -2.50 -7.32
N VAL A 287 -10.57 -2.47 -8.61
CA VAL A 287 -9.90 -1.32 -9.26
C VAL A 287 -10.81 -0.10 -9.25
N ASP A 288 -12.10 -0.28 -9.49
CA ASP A 288 -13.09 0.79 -9.40
C ASP A 288 -13.19 1.34 -7.98
N ALA A 289 -13.30 0.46 -6.98
CA ALA A 289 -13.28 0.87 -5.57
C ALA A 289 -11.97 1.58 -5.18
N TYR A 290 -10.83 1.16 -5.75
CA TYR A 290 -9.55 1.82 -5.53
C TYR A 290 -9.51 3.21 -6.16
N ASN A 291 -9.89 3.34 -7.42
CA ASN A 291 -9.78 4.60 -8.16
C ASN A 291 -10.80 5.65 -7.72
N TYR A 292 -12.03 5.23 -7.41
CA TYR A 292 -13.15 6.14 -7.13
C TYR A 292 -13.54 6.22 -5.67
N GLY A 293 -13.24 5.19 -4.86
CA GLY A 293 -13.67 5.12 -3.46
C GLY A 293 -12.55 5.24 -2.43
N ARG A 294 -11.35 4.78 -2.75
CA ARG A 294 -10.26 4.72 -1.77
C ARG A 294 -9.54 6.04 -1.61
N ARG A 295 -9.63 6.63 -0.43
CA ARG A 295 -8.95 7.87 -0.06
C ARG A 295 -7.50 7.60 0.34
N LEU A 296 -6.55 8.28 -0.31
CA LEU A 296 -5.12 8.05 -0.14
C LEU A 296 -4.45 9.19 0.61
N LYS A 297 -3.65 8.85 1.62
CA LYS A 297 -2.81 9.82 2.33
C LYS A 297 -1.87 10.59 1.40
N THR A 298 -1.28 9.89 0.41
CA THR A 298 -0.36 10.49 -0.57
C THR A 298 -1.03 11.58 -1.42
N LEU A 299 -2.35 11.51 -1.56
CA LEU A 299 -3.19 12.49 -2.25
C LEU A 299 -3.94 13.42 -1.27
N ARG A 300 -3.47 13.51 -0.02
CA ARG A 300 -4.07 14.35 1.05
C ARG A 300 -5.54 14.03 1.33
N GLY A 301 -5.91 12.75 1.25
CA GLY A 301 -7.26 12.27 1.51
C GLY A 301 -8.19 12.29 0.29
N LEU A 302 -7.70 12.61 -0.89
CA LEU A 302 -8.45 12.47 -2.13
C LEU A 302 -8.35 11.03 -2.65
N THR A 303 -9.37 10.59 -3.40
CA THR A 303 -9.26 9.40 -4.24
C THR A 303 -8.40 9.71 -5.47
N PRO A 304 -7.86 8.69 -6.18
CA PRO A 304 -7.17 8.91 -7.45
C PRO A 304 -7.99 9.76 -8.44
N TYR A 305 -9.28 9.48 -8.55
CA TYR A 305 -10.15 10.20 -9.49
C TYR A 305 -10.50 11.63 -9.02
N GLU A 306 -10.74 11.84 -7.71
CA GLU A 306 -10.90 13.21 -7.17
C GLU A 306 -9.65 14.05 -7.42
N PHE A 307 -8.46 13.45 -7.33
CA PHE A 307 -7.21 14.13 -7.65
C PHE A 307 -7.10 14.49 -9.14
N ILE A 308 -7.54 13.60 -10.04
CA ILE A 308 -7.61 13.89 -11.49
C ILE A 308 -8.52 15.08 -11.75
N ARG A 309 -9.73 15.10 -11.18
CA ARG A 309 -10.67 16.23 -11.31
C ARG A 309 -10.09 17.54 -10.78
N LYS A 310 -9.43 17.50 -9.63
CA LYS A 310 -8.74 18.66 -9.08
C LYS A 310 -7.63 19.17 -10.02
N THR A 311 -6.83 18.25 -10.56
CA THR A 311 -5.76 18.61 -11.51
C THR A 311 -6.31 19.19 -12.81
N TRP A 312 -7.47 18.70 -13.28
CA TRP A 312 -8.18 19.30 -14.41
C TRP A 312 -8.50 20.78 -14.17
N THR A 313 -9.03 21.12 -13.02
CA THR A 313 -9.34 22.51 -12.66
C THR A 313 -8.09 23.40 -12.63
N GLU A 314 -6.94 22.85 -12.19
CA GLU A 314 -5.68 23.59 -12.08
C GLU A 314 -4.89 23.64 -13.41
N GLN A 315 -4.96 22.60 -14.24
CA GLN A 315 -4.14 22.39 -15.44
C GLN A 315 -4.95 21.77 -16.61
N PRO A 316 -6.00 22.42 -17.12
CA PRO A 316 -6.88 21.85 -18.14
C PRO A 316 -6.16 21.52 -19.46
N ALA A 317 -5.10 22.25 -19.80
CA ALA A 317 -4.31 22.02 -21.01
C ALA A 317 -3.62 20.64 -21.09
N ARG A 318 -3.54 19.90 -19.99
CA ARG A 318 -2.98 18.53 -19.96
C ARG A 318 -4.01 17.45 -20.27
N PHE A 319 -5.26 17.82 -20.39
CA PHE A 319 -6.35 16.88 -20.55
C PHE A 319 -6.83 16.84 -22.00
N THR A 320 -7.24 15.66 -22.40
CA THR A 320 -7.82 15.37 -23.72
C THR A 320 -9.34 15.45 -23.72
N SER A 321 -9.94 15.28 -22.53
CA SER A 321 -11.39 15.34 -22.32
C SER A 321 -11.70 15.83 -20.90
N ASP A 322 -12.92 16.34 -20.70
CA ASP A 322 -13.41 16.77 -19.40
C ASP A 322 -13.68 15.55 -18.49
N PRO A 323 -12.94 15.37 -17.38
CA PRO A 323 -13.16 14.25 -16.48
C PRO A 323 -14.47 14.33 -15.67
N THR A 324 -15.18 15.47 -15.68
CA THR A 324 -16.44 15.62 -14.92
C THR A 324 -17.58 14.83 -15.56
N HIS A 325 -17.48 14.51 -16.85
CA HIS A 325 -18.47 13.71 -17.58
C HIS A 325 -18.25 12.20 -17.44
N LEU A 326 -17.09 11.78 -16.98
CA LEU A 326 -16.82 10.39 -16.66
C LEU A 326 -17.41 10.06 -15.27
N THR A 327 -18.71 9.97 -15.16
CA THR A 327 -19.35 9.42 -13.98
C THR A 327 -19.14 7.92 -14.04
N PRO A 328 -18.52 7.27 -13.01
CA PRO A 328 -18.53 5.82 -12.94
C PRO A 328 -20.00 5.41 -12.77
N GLY A 329 -20.62 5.06 -13.87
CA GLY A 329 -21.89 4.37 -13.81
C GLY A 329 -21.61 2.99 -13.22
N PRO A 330 -22.52 2.40 -12.43
CA PRO A 330 -22.50 0.98 -12.25
C PRO A 330 -22.61 0.39 -13.66
N ASN A 331 -21.55 -0.16 -14.17
CA ASN A 331 -21.63 -1.02 -15.33
C ASN A 331 -22.43 -2.25 -14.86
N ILE A 332 -23.74 -2.15 -15.09
CA ILE A 332 -24.68 -3.26 -14.93
C ILE A 332 -24.50 -4.20 -16.10
#